data_7ac20850d4c86927fc8504c148595661
#
_entry.id   7ac20850d4c86927fc8504c148595661
#
_cell.length_a   1.000
_cell.length_b   1.000
_cell.length_c   1.000
_cell.angle_alpha   90.00
_cell.angle_beta   90.00
_cell.angle_gamma   90.00
#
_symmetry.space_group_name_H-M   'P 1'
#
loop_
_entity.id
_entity.type
_entity.pdbx_description
1 polymer ?
#
loop_
_entity_poly.entity_id
_entity_poly.type
_entity_poly.pdbx_seq_one_letter_code
_entity_poly.pdbx_strand_id
1 'polypeptide(L)'
;MKGIRPVTATDNCRRDIARDLLADLRRLDRHVKGNEAEMREAIAATRTTLTTLPGLGTVLAAKVLGHMGDISRFPTEHHFASYTGSAPLDASSGNNVRHRLNTGGNRALNSVLHTIAVCQIRDGGRGQDYYLRKIAEGKTPSEARRALKRRLSNVVYRIMKRDQRNHLAQAA
;
A
#
# COMPACT_ATOMS: atom_id res chain seq x y z
N MET A 1 26.76 -18.25 -16.30
CA MET A 1 28.15 -17.81 -15.99
C MET A 1 29.14 -18.70 -16.76
N LYS A 2 29.30 -18.44 -18.06
CA LYS A 2 30.40 -19.02 -18.86
C LYS A 2 31.53 -18.01 -18.87
N GLY A 3 32.71 -18.34 -18.33
CA GLY A 3 33.90 -17.58 -18.61
C GLY A 3 34.91 -17.35 -17.49
N ILE A 4 34.59 -17.49 -16.22
CA ILE A 4 35.58 -17.28 -15.15
C ILE A 4 36.13 -18.64 -14.74
N ARG A 5 37.34 -18.96 -15.20
CA ARG A 5 38.10 -20.13 -14.69
C ARG A 5 38.94 -19.66 -13.49
N PRO A 6 38.67 -20.14 -12.29
CA PRO A 6 39.44 -19.79 -11.12
C PRO A 6 40.84 -20.37 -11.24
N VAL A 7 41.87 -19.53 -11.00
CA VAL A 7 43.28 -19.91 -11.10
C VAL A 7 43.88 -20.06 -9.70
N THR A 8 43.39 -19.32 -8.72
CA THR A 8 43.91 -19.31 -7.35
C THR A 8 42.92 -19.92 -6.35
N ALA A 9 43.39 -20.29 -5.16
CA ALA A 9 42.52 -20.72 -4.05
C ALA A 9 41.48 -19.64 -3.68
N THR A 10 41.91 -18.37 -3.75
CA THR A 10 41.01 -17.22 -3.51
C THR A 10 39.89 -17.15 -4.55
N ASP A 11 40.19 -17.41 -5.82
CA ASP A 11 39.17 -17.39 -6.89
C ASP A 11 38.20 -18.55 -6.77
N ASN A 12 38.69 -19.72 -6.33
CA ASN A 12 37.83 -20.84 -6.01
C ASN A 12 36.83 -20.50 -4.89
N CYS A 13 37.31 -19.92 -3.78
CA CYS A 13 36.48 -19.49 -2.67
C CYS A 13 35.43 -18.45 -3.12
N ARG A 14 35.82 -17.45 -3.88
CA ARG A 14 34.91 -16.44 -4.43
C ARG A 14 33.84 -17.06 -5.33
N ARG A 15 34.24 -18.02 -6.18
CA ARG A 15 33.30 -18.73 -7.04
C ARG A 15 32.30 -19.53 -6.24
N ASP A 16 32.73 -20.22 -5.18
CA ASP A 16 31.87 -21.06 -4.37
C ASP A 16 30.87 -20.20 -3.55
N ILE A 17 31.34 -19.11 -2.95
CA ILE A 17 30.47 -18.11 -2.32
C ILE A 17 29.44 -17.56 -3.33
N ALA A 18 29.87 -17.23 -4.56
CA ALA A 18 28.95 -16.72 -5.57
C ALA A 18 27.88 -17.76 -5.99
N ARG A 19 28.26 -19.05 -6.02
CA ARG A 19 27.29 -20.13 -6.29
C ARG A 19 26.28 -20.30 -5.16
N ASP A 20 26.72 -20.25 -3.91
CA ASP A 20 25.85 -20.36 -2.76
C ASP A 20 24.86 -19.19 -2.70
N LEU A 21 25.33 -17.96 -2.89
CA LEU A 21 24.48 -16.77 -2.97
C LEU A 21 23.46 -16.87 -4.11
N LEU A 22 23.87 -17.39 -5.27
CA LEU A 22 22.95 -17.59 -6.39
C LEU A 22 21.90 -18.66 -6.10
N ALA A 23 22.28 -19.73 -5.40
CA ALA A 23 21.35 -20.77 -4.96
C ALA A 23 20.34 -20.22 -3.98
N ASP A 24 20.79 -19.42 -3.00
CA ASP A 24 19.91 -18.74 -2.04
C ASP A 24 18.96 -17.75 -2.70
N LEU A 25 19.44 -16.94 -3.62
CA LEU A 25 18.59 -16.01 -4.40
C LEU A 25 17.48 -16.76 -5.14
N ARG A 26 17.83 -17.87 -5.81
CA ARG A 26 16.85 -18.70 -6.52
C ARG A 26 15.84 -19.35 -5.58
N ARG A 27 16.27 -19.76 -4.39
CA ARG A 27 15.40 -20.32 -3.36
C ARG A 27 14.42 -19.26 -2.87
N LEU A 28 14.91 -18.07 -2.52
CA LEU A 28 14.08 -16.96 -2.06
C LEU A 28 13.09 -16.50 -3.13
N ASP A 29 13.49 -16.42 -4.40
CA ASP A 29 12.61 -16.08 -5.51
C ASP A 29 11.44 -17.07 -5.64
N ARG A 30 11.70 -18.38 -5.51
CA ARG A 30 10.63 -19.40 -5.48
C ARG A 30 9.69 -19.22 -4.29
N HIS A 31 10.22 -18.93 -3.10
CA HIS A 31 9.40 -18.67 -1.91
C HIS A 31 8.52 -17.42 -2.08
N VAL A 32 9.08 -16.34 -2.60
CA VAL A 32 8.31 -15.11 -2.86
C VAL A 32 7.17 -15.40 -3.83
N LYS A 33 7.46 -16.10 -4.95
CA LYS A 33 6.43 -16.46 -5.93
C LYS A 33 5.35 -17.38 -5.37
N GLY A 34 5.74 -18.35 -4.53
CA GLY A 34 4.80 -19.22 -3.81
C GLY A 34 3.88 -18.42 -2.89
N ASN A 35 4.46 -17.60 -2.03
CA ASN A 35 3.69 -16.75 -1.11
C ASN A 35 2.75 -15.78 -1.85
N GLU A 36 3.18 -15.24 -3.00
CA GLU A 36 2.32 -14.38 -3.83
C GLU A 36 1.13 -15.16 -4.42
N ALA A 37 1.33 -16.42 -4.83
CA ALA A 37 0.26 -17.27 -5.33
C ALA A 37 -0.77 -17.58 -4.23
N GLU A 38 -0.31 -18.05 -3.07
CA GLU A 38 -1.16 -18.33 -1.91
C GLU A 38 -1.95 -17.08 -1.47
N MET A 39 -1.27 -15.94 -1.42
CA MET A 39 -1.92 -14.67 -1.08
C MET A 39 -2.98 -14.27 -2.10
N ARG A 40 -2.75 -14.53 -3.40
CA ARG A 40 -3.72 -14.25 -4.46
C ARG A 40 -4.97 -15.11 -4.30
N GLU A 41 -4.81 -16.39 -3.99
CA GLU A 41 -5.92 -17.30 -3.72
C GLU A 41 -6.70 -16.88 -2.48
N ALA A 42 -6.01 -16.56 -1.39
CA ALA A 42 -6.64 -16.07 -0.16
C ALA A 42 -7.44 -14.78 -0.40
N ILE A 43 -6.90 -13.82 -1.17
CA ILE A 43 -7.59 -12.58 -1.52
C ILE A 43 -8.80 -12.86 -2.42
N ALA A 44 -8.67 -13.75 -3.40
CA ALA A 44 -9.79 -14.14 -4.26
C ALA A 44 -10.94 -14.77 -3.45
N ALA A 45 -10.61 -15.59 -2.46
CA ALA A 45 -11.61 -16.21 -1.57
C ALA A 45 -12.40 -15.17 -0.75
N THR A 46 -11.81 -14.00 -0.45
CA THR A 46 -12.53 -12.91 0.24
C THR A 46 -13.53 -12.17 -0.65
N ARG A 47 -13.53 -12.39 -1.95
CA ARG A 47 -14.34 -11.68 -2.95
C ARG A 47 -14.22 -10.16 -2.87
N THR A 48 -13.13 -9.64 -2.32
CA THR A 48 -12.92 -8.19 -2.24
C THR A 48 -12.68 -7.56 -3.60
N THR A 49 -13.22 -6.37 -3.78
CA THR A 49 -12.98 -5.56 -4.97
C THR A 49 -11.86 -4.51 -4.76
N LEU A 50 -11.09 -4.60 -3.68
CA LEU A 50 -9.98 -3.69 -3.40
C LEU A 50 -8.94 -3.65 -4.51
N THR A 51 -8.65 -4.80 -5.12
CA THR A 51 -7.65 -4.92 -6.21
C THR A 51 -8.05 -4.20 -7.50
N THR A 52 -9.29 -3.74 -7.64
CA THR A 52 -9.72 -2.89 -8.76
C THR A 52 -9.23 -1.45 -8.65
N LEU A 53 -8.75 -1.04 -7.45
CA LEU A 53 -8.20 0.29 -7.26
C LEU A 53 -6.78 0.36 -7.83
N PRO A 54 -6.49 1.24 -8.80
CA PRO A 54 -5.15 1.38 -9.36
C PRO A 54 -4.10 1.63 -8.28
N GLY A 55 -3.00 0.89 -8.33
CA GLY A 55 -1.93 0.93 -7.34
C GLY A 55 -2.17 0.09 -6.07
N LEU A 56 -3.31 -0.64 -5.97
CA LEU A 56 -3.61 -1.54 -4.87
C LEU A 56 -3.62 -2.99 -5.37
N GLY A 57 -2.44 -3.59 -5.51
CA GLY A 57 -2.30 -5.00 -5.89
C GLY A 57 -2.56 -5.96 -4.72
N THR A 58 -2.44 -7.26 -4.99
CA THR A 58 -2.74 -8.36 -4.06
C THR A 58 -2.09 -8.19 -2.68
N VAL A 59 -0.80 -7.90 -2.62
CA VAL A 59 -0.05 -7.74 -1.37
C VAL A 59 -0.60 -6.57 -0.53
N LEU A 60 -0.93 -5.45 -1.18
CA LEU A 60 -1.48 -4.30 -0.47
C LEU A 60 -2.92 -4.56 -0.04
N ALA A 61 -3.72 -5.30 -0.83
CA ALA A 61 -5.06 -5.71 -0.44
C ALA A 61 -5.02 -6.63 0.79
N ALA A 62 -4.12 -7.61 0.81
CA ALA A 62 -3.90 -8.47 1.97
C ALA A 62 -3.54 -7.67 3.22
N LYS A 63 -2.65 -6.68 3.10
CA LYS A 63 -2.32 -5.77 4.21
C LYS A 63 -3.53 -4.97 4.69
N VAL A 64 -4.36 -4.45 3.77
CA VAL A 64 -5.57 -3.72 4.14
C VAL A 64 -6.50 -4.63 4.94
N LEU A 65 -6.84 -5.81 4.42
CA LEU A 65 -7.75 -6.74 5.07
C LEU A 65 -7.21 -7.21 6.43
N GLY A 66 -5.94 -7.61 6.50
CA GLY A 66 -5.33 -8.13 7.73
C GLY A 66 -5.20 -7.09 8.84
N HIS A 67 -4.89 -5.83 8.52
CA HIS A 67 -4.76 -4.77 9.54
C HIS A 67 -6.07 -4.07 9.89
N MET A 68 -7.03 -4.11 9.00
CA MET A 68 -8.31 -3.45 9.22
C MET A 68 -9.30 -4.34 9.95
N GLY A 69 -9.34 -5.64 9.65
CA GLY A 69 -10.34 -6.58 10.14
C GLY A 69 -11.73 -6.22 9.61
N ASP A 70 -12.73 -6.15 10.49
CA ASP A 70 -14.09 -5.80 10.09
C ASP A 70 -14.25 -4.29 9.88
N ILE A 71 -14.75 -3.90 8.71
CA ILE A 71 -15.01 -2.49 8.36
C ILE A 71 -16.20 -1.92 9.15
N SER A 72 -17.06 -2.75 9.73
CA SER A 72 -18.21 -2.29 10.53
C SER A 72 -17.79 -1.49 11.75
N ARG A 73 -16.61 -1.79 12.32
CA ARG A 73 -16.02 -1.07 13.45
C ARG A 73 -15.78 0.43 13.20
N PHE A 74 -15.83 0.86 11.94
CA PHE A 74 -15.70 2.26 11.58
C PHE A 74 -17.04 2.83 11.13
N PRO A 75 -17.71 3.65 11.97
CA PRO A 75 -19.01 4.23 11.63
C PRO A 75 -18.94 5.13 10.39
N THR A 76 -17.85 5.87 10.23
CA THR A 76 -17.68 6.83 9.13
C THR A 76 -16.30 6.75 8.51
N GLU A 77 -16.16 7.31 7.30
CA GLU A 77 -14.88 7.47 6.62
C GLU A 77 -13.87 8.34 7.39
N HIS A 78 -14.36 9.20 8.30
CA HIS A 78 -13.50 10.03 9.16
C HIS A 78 -12.83 9.18 10.24
N HIS A 79 -13.57 8.27 10.90
CA HIS A 79 -13.01 7.32 11.87
C HIS A 79 -11.96 6.42 11.20
N PHE A 80 -12.25 5.92 10.01
CA PHE A 80 -11.30 5.13 9.25
C PHE A 80 -10.05 5.94 8.87
N ALA A 81 -10.20 7.21 8.46
CA ALA A 81 -9.07 8.06 8.14
C ALA A 81 -8.21 8.38 9.37
N SER A 82 -8.80 8.57 10.53
CA SER A 82 -8.08 8.74 11.79
C SER A 82 -7.30 7.48 12.14
N TYR A 83 -7.93 6.32 12.04
CA TYR A 83 -7.27 5.03 12.27
C TYR A 83 -6.10 4.77 11.33
N THR A 84 -6.22 5.11 10.04
CA THR A 84 -5.14 4.96 9.07
C THR A 84 -4.07 6.05 9.16
N GLY A 85 -4.21 7.02 10.05
CA GLY A 85 -3.30 8.16 10.17
C GLY A 85 -3.31 9.09 8.95
N SER A 86 -4.38 9.06 8.14
CA SER A 86 -4.54 9.91 6.96
C SER A 86 -5.39 11.17 7.22
N ALA A 87 -6.09 11.22 8.35
CA ALA A 87 -6.79 12.42 8.77
C ALA A 87 -5.76 13.50 9.20
N PRO A 88 -5.92 14.75 8.76
CA PRO A 88 -5.11 15.84 9.26
C PRO A 88 -5.42 16.07 10.75
N LEU A 89 -4.40 16.37 11.54
CA LEU A 89 -4.56 16.86 12.90
C LEU A 89 -4.53 18.39 12.87
N ASP A 90 -5.54 19.01 13.45
CA ASP A 90 -5.54 20.45 13.64
C ASP A 90 -4.37 20.87 14.54
N ALA A 91 -3.60 21.80 14.05
CA ALA A 91 -2.52 22.47 14.78
C ALA A 91 -2.66 23.98 14.64
N SER A 92 -3.91 24.43 14.56
CA SER A 92 -4.24 25.84 14.38
C SER A 92 -4.03 26.61 15.67
N SER A 93 -3.44 27.81 15.58
CA SER A 93 -3.34 28.77 16.66
C SER A 93 -3.77 30.14 16.16
N GLY A 94 -4.80 30.72 16.76
CA GLY A 94 -5.37 31.98 16.32
C GLY A 94 -5.88 31.93 14.86
N ASN A 95 -5.55 32.91 14.03
CA ASN A 95 -5.97 33.00 12.64
C ASN A 95 -5.20 32.09 11.67
N ASN A 96 -4.20 31.34 12.13
CA ASN A 96 -3.39 30.46 11.29
C ASN A 96 -3.92 29.04 11.32
N VAL A 97 -4.57 28.61 10.23
CA VAL A 97 -5.01 27.20 10.03
C VAL A 97 -3.82 26.37 9.58
N ARG A 98 -3.31 25.51 10.48
CA ARG A 98 -2.24 24.54 10.20
C ARG A 98 -2.70 23.14 10.53
N HIS A 99 -2.26 22.17 9.71
CA HIS A 99 -2.51 20.76 9.96
C HIS A 99 -1.18 20.02 10.16
N ARG A 100 -1.08 19.24 11.23
CA ARG A 100 0.04 18.35 11.48
C ARG A 100 -0.21 16.95 10.91
N LEU A 101 0.88 16.24 10.67
CA LEU A 101 0.84 14.83 10.34
C LEU A 101 0.31 14.03 11.54
N ASN A 102 -0.65 13.15 11.32
CA ASN A 102 -1.08 12.18 12.33
C ASN A 102 -0.05 11.04 12.40
N THR A 103 0.69 10.96 13.51
CA THR A 103 1.68 9.90 13.76
C THR A 103 1.11 8.73 14.56
N GLY A 104 -0.08 8.87 15.14
CA GLY A 104 -0.71 7.89 16.02
C GLY A 104 -1.56 6.82 15.33
N GLY A 105 -1.73 6.88 14.00
CA GLY A 105 -2.53 5.92 13.25
C GLY A 105 -1.81 4.61 12.93
N ASN A 106 -2.54 3.64 12.39
CA ASN A 106 -1.98 2.37 11.92
C ASN A 106 -0.96 2.61 10.80
N ARG A 107 0.33 2.42 11.14
CA ARG A 107 1.44 2.71 10.22
C ARG A 107 1.46 1.82 8.99
N ALA A 108 1.02 0.56 9.11
CA ALA A 108 0.95 -0.36 7.98
C ALA A 108 -0.08 0.11 6.95
N LEU A 109 -1.29 0.49 7.38
CA LEU A 109 -2.31 1.06 6.50
C LEU A 109 -1.91 2.43 5.94
N ASN A 110 -1.23 3.26 6.74
CA ASN A 110 -0.68 4.53 6.26
C ASN A 110 0.34 4.34 5.14
N SER A 111 1.20 3.31 5.26
CA SER A 111 2.17 2.92 4.24
C SER A 111 1.48 2.42 2.97
N VAL A 112 0.42 1.61 3.09
CA VAL A 112 -0.39 1.17 1.94
C VAL A 112 -0.94 2.37 1.19
N LEU A 113 -1.60 3.31 1.89
CA LEU A 113 -2.14 4.52 1.26
C LEU A 113 -1.05 5.38 0.61
N HIS A 114 0.16 5.40 1.19
CA HIS A 114 1.30 6.09 0.60
C HIS A 114 1.75 5.44 -0.70
N THR A 115 1.88 4.13 -0.72
CA THR A 115 2.28 3.37 -1.92
C THR A 115 1.25 3.57 -3.04
N ILE A 116 -0.04 3.46 -2.75
CA ILE A 116 -1.10 3.71 -3.74
C ILE A 116 -1.00 5.14 -4.29
N ALA A 117 -0.81 6.13 -3.42
CA ALA A 117 -0.69 7.52 -3.85
C ALA A 117 0.52 7.74 -4.77
N VAL A 118 1.68 7.15 -4.44
CA VAL A 118 2.89 7.23 -5.27
C VAL A 118 2.68 6.57 -6.64
N CYS A 119 2.10 5.36 -6.65
CA CYS A 119 1.77 4.67 -7.90
C CYS A 119 0.83 5.52 -8.77
N GLN A 120 -0.27 6.03 -8.22
CA GLN A 120 -1.22 6.83 -8.99
C GLN A 120 -0.67 8.17 -9.47
N ILE A 121 0.26 8.79 -8.73
CA ILE A 121 0.96 9.99 -9.20
C ILE A 121 1.88 9.67 -10.37
N ARG A 122 2.56 8.52 -10.32
CA ARG A 122 3.50 8.08 -11.37
C ARG A 122 2.78 7.60 -12.63
N ASP A 123 1.76 6.77 -12.45
CA ASP A 123 1.16 5.98 -13.55
C ASP A 123 0.03 6.74 -14.28
N GLY A 124 -0.35 7.91 -13.77
CA GLY A 124 -1.38 8.75 -14.39
C GLY A 124 -2.80 8.49 -13.88
N GLY A 125 -3.77 9.20 -14.48
CA GLY A 125 -5.19 9.08 -14.20
C GLY A 125 -5.67 9.94 -13.02
N ARG A 126 -6.85 9.61 -12.49
CA ARG A 126 -7.58 10.46 -11.51
C ARG A 126 -6.77 10.86 -10.28
N GLY A 127 -5.83 10.01 -9.83
CA GLY A 127 -4.97 10.31 -8.69
C GLY A 127 -3.92 11.36 -9.03
N GLN A 128 -3.31 11.27 -10.21
CA GLN A 128 -2.37 12.27 -10.72
C GLN A 128 -3.07 13.61 -10.96
N ASP A 129 -4.26 13.60 -11.61
CA ASP A 129 -5.04 14.80 -11.87
C ASP A 129 -5.37 15.52 -10.57
N TYR A 130 -5.78 14.77 -9.54
CA TYR A 130 -6.04 15.34 -8.22
C TYR A 130 -4.77 15.93 -7.59
N TYR A 131 -3.65 15.23 -7.69
CA TYR A 131 -2.36 15.71 -7.16
C TYR A 131 -1.90 16.99 -7.84
N LEU A 132 -1.91 17.03 -9.17
CA LEU A 132 -1.51 18.20 -9.96
C LEU A 132 -2.41 19.40 -9.69
N ARG A 133 -3.71 19.19 -9.56
CA ARG A 133 -4.64 20.24 -9.15
C ARG A 133 -4.28 20.82 -7.78
N LYS A 134 -3.90 19.97 -6.81
CA LYS A 134 -3.47 20.44 -5.48
C LYS A 134 -2.16 21.23 -5.50
N ILE A 135 -1.25 20.89 -6.42
CA ILE A 135 -0.05 21.70 -6.68
C ILE A 135 -0.44 23.06 -7.28
N ALA A 136 -1.34 23.08 -8.27
CA ALA A 136 -1.83 24.32 -8.87
C ALA A 136 -2.57 25.23 -7.87
N GLU A 137 -3.20 24.63 -6.83
CA GLU A 137 -3.81 25.36 -5.70
C GLU A 137 -2.76 25.90 -4.69
N GLY A 138 -1.45 25.81 -4.99
CA GLY A 138 -0.34 26.32 -4.16
C GLY A 138 0.13 25.38 -3.06
N LYS A 139 -0.28 24.10 -3.04
CA LYS A 139 0.23 23.13 -2.07
C LYS A 139 1.61 22.61 -2.46
N THR A 140 2.46 22.42 -1.46
CA THR A 140 3.72 21.73 -1.66
C THR A 140 3.50 20.27 -2.10
N PRO A 141 4.47 19.63 -2.78
CA PRO A 141 4.38 18.21 -3.18
C PRO A 141 4.01 17.27 -2.03
N SER A 142 4.53 17.53 -0.84
CA SER A 142 4.24 16.73 0.36
C SER A 142 2.79 16.91 0.83
N GLU A 143 2.25 18.14 0.78
CA GLU A 143 0.86 18.43 1.14
C GLU A 143 -0.11 17.86 0.13
N ALA A 144 0.14 18.02 -1.16
CA ALA A 144 -0.66 17.46 -2.23
C ALA A 144 -0.75 15.92 -2.12
N ARG A 145 0.38 15.25 -1.80
CA ARG A 145 0.42 13.81 -1.56
C ARG A 145 -0.38 13.42 -0.31
N ARG A 146 -0.30 14.19 0.78
CA ARG A 146 -1.14 13.95 1.97
C ARG A 146 -2.63 14.11 1.67
N ALA A 147 -3.00 15.12 0.90
CA ALA A 147 -4.39 15.31 0.45
C ALA A 147 -4.88 14.12 -0.39
N LEU A 148 -4.05 13.61 -1.30
CA LEU A 148 -4.37 12.42 -2.09
C LEU A 148 -4.52 11.18 -1.19
N LYS A 149 -3.62 10.94 -0.24
CA LYS A 149 -3.73 9.85 0.73
C LYS A 149 -5.05 9.90 1.51
N ARG A 150 -5.45 11.10 1.95
CA ARG A 150 -6.75 11.29 2.64
C ARG A 150 -7.92 10.92 1.74
N ARG A 151 -7.87 11.32 0.47
CA ARG A 151 -8.87 10.94 -0.54
C ARG A 151 -8.91 9.43 -0.78
N LEU A 152 -7.75 8.81 -0.92
CA LEU A 152 -7.63 7.36 -1.11
C LEU A 152 -8.14 6.56 0.10
N SER A 153 -7.95 7.04 1.31
CA SER A 153 -8.54 6.46 2.52
C SER A 153 -10.08 6.36 2.40
N ASN A 154 -10.74 7.42 1.92
CA ASN A 154 -12.18 7.41 1.70
C ASN A 154 -12.59 6.40 0.61
N VAL A 155 -11.80 6.32 -0.47
CA VAL A 155 -12.07 5.35 -1.56
C VAL A 155 -11.98 3.92 -1.04
N VAL A 156 -10.91 3.58 -0.31
CA VAL A 156 -10.72 2.26 0.30
C VAL A 156 -11.88 1.94 1.25
N TYR A 157 -12.26 2.86 2.14
CA TYR A 157 -13.39 2.69 3.05
C TYR A 157 -14.68 2.35 2.30
N ARG A 158 -15.00 3.11 1.25
CA ARG A 158 -16.22 2.91 0.45
C ARG A 158 -16.22 1.57 -0.29
N ILE A 159 -15.09 1.16 -0.83
CA ILE A 159 -14.95 -0.16 -1.46
C ILE A 159 -15.26 -1.24 -0.43
N MET A 160 -14.63 -1.20 0.74
CA MET A 160 -14.83 -2.21 1.77
C MET A 160 -16.26 -2.24 2.33
N LYS A 161 -16.89 -1.08 2.54
CA LYS A 161 -18.31 -1.02 2.93
C LYS A 161 -19.23 -1.59 1.87
N ARG A 162 -18.91 -1.40 0.60
CA ARG A 162 -19.66 -2.01 -0.51
C ARG A 162 -19.46 -3.52 -0.54
N ASP A 163 -18.24 -4.00 -0.42
CA ASP A 163 -17.91 -5.42 -0.41
C ASP A 163 -18.62 -6.12 0.76
N GLN A 164 -18.62 -5.54 1.96
CA GLN A 164 -19.33 -6.05 3.12
C GLN A 164 -20.85 -6.16 2.87
N ARG A 165 -21.47 -5.13 2.29
CA ARG A 165 -22.90 -5.17 1.97
C ARG A 165 -23.23 -6.27 0.97
N ASN A 166 -22.40 -6.45 -0.04
CA ASN A 166 -22.57 -7.49 -1.05
C ASN A 166 -22.46 -8.89 -0.43
N HIS A 167 -21.53 -9.10 0.50
CA HIS A 167 -21.39 -10.37 1.23
C HIS A 167 -22.65 -10.68 2.09
N LEU A 168 -23.15 -9.69 2.83
CA LEU A 168 -24.36 -9.87 3.64
C LEU A 168 -25.58 -10.18 2.78
N ALA A 169 -25.72 -9.50 1.62
CA ALA A 169 -26.84 -9.75 0.71
C ALA A 169 -26.79 -11.13 0.02
N GLN A 170 -25.61 -11.75 -0.08
CA GLN A 170 -25.44 -13.10 -0.64
C GLN A 170 -25.62 -14.21 0.43
N ALA A 171 -25.54 -13.85 1.70
CA ALA A 171 -25.69 -14.79 2.82
C ALA A 171 -27.12 -14.84 3.38
N ALA A 172 -27.99 -13.92 2.97
CA ALA A 172 -29.41 -13.84 3.33
C ALA A 172 -30.27 -14.52 2.26
#